data_f5487b029cb0944edae707dd1fcf1531
#
_entry.id   f5487b029cb0944edae707dd1fcf1531
#
_cell.length_a   1.000
_cell.length_b   1.000
_cell.length_c   1.000
_cell.angle_alpha   90.00
_cell.angle_beta   90.00
_cell.angle_gamma   90.00
#
_symmetry.space_group_name_H-M   'P 1'
#
loop_
_entity.id
_entity.type
_entity.pdbx_description
1 polymer ?
#
loop_
_entity_poly.entity_id
_entity_poly.type
_entity_poly.pdbx_seq_one_letter_code
_entity_poly.pdbx_strand_id
1 'polypeptide(L)'
;MKKIKTLCGVLALLCVGMMPVSAQNVLKFNADKKFKIVQFTDVHWVPGDSASEEAAERMNEVLDVEKPDLVIYTGDLVFGKPASEALSKALEPVVSRRLPFAVTWGNHDDEQDMTRIELLEYIKDMPGNLTSTTAGISGVTNYVLPLKSEDGKKDAAVLYVFDSNAYSSLKQVKGYDWIRPDQINWYVESSVGYTERNGGKPLPSLAFFHIPFPEYNEAAQDENALLIGTRKEKACAPLINTGLYAAMLNAGDIMATFVGHTM
;
A
#
# COMPACT_ATOMS: atom_id res chain seq x y z
N MET A 1 -54.32 -1.84 61.60
CA MET A 1 -54.32 -2.14 60.15
C MET A 1 -53.24 -1.29 59.51
N LYS A 2 -52.03 -1.83 59.26
CA LYS A 2 -50.94 -1.13 58.59
C LYS A 2 -50.87 -1.61 57.13
N LYS A 3 -51.01 -0.70 56.17
CA LYS A 3 -50.91 -0.99 54.72
C LYS A 3 -49.44 -1.03 54.36
N ILE A 4 -49.01 -2.20 53.84
CA ILE A 4 -47.69 -2.39 53.21
C ILE A 4 -47.79 -1.93 51.75
N LYS A 5 -46.99 -0.93 51.40
CA LYS A 5 -46.82 -0.53 50.00
C LYS A 5 -45.68 -1.34 49.37
N THR A 6 -46.01 -2.17 48.44
CA THR A 6 -45.07 -2.93 47.60
C THR A 6 -44.48 -1.98 46.56
N LEU A 7 -43.17 -1.79 46.61
CA LEU A 7 -42.40 -1.00 45.63
C LEU A 7 -41.86 -1.97 44.56
N CYS A 8 -42.48 -1.99 43.37
CA CYS A 8 -41.95 -2.70 42.22
C CYS A 8 -40.80 -1.86 41.59
N GLY A 9 -39.58 -2.32 41.83
CA GLY A 9 -38.40 -1.75 41.13
C GLY A 9 -38.27 -2.39 39.74
N VAL A 10 -38.41 -1.59 38.70
CA VAL A 10 -38.12 -1.98 37.33
C VAL A 10 -36.61 -1.91 37.12
N LEU A 11 -35.97 -3.08 37.04
CA LEU A 11 -34.54 -3.19 36.66
C LEU A 11 -34.40 -3.08 35.14
N ALA A 12 -34.04 -1.90 34.63
CA ALA A 12 -33.73 -1.71 33.24
C ALA A 12 -32.34 -2.30 32.96
N LEU A 13 -32.30 -3.46 32.29
CA LEU A 13 -31.06 -4.05 31.77
C LEU A 13 -30.56 -3.19 30.57
N LEU A 14 -29.53 -2.36 30.78
CA LEU A 14 -28.81 -1.73 29.68
C LEU A 14 -27.96 -2.78 28.99
N CYS A 15 -28.46 -3.35 27.88
CA CYS A 15 -27.62 -4.06 26.91
C CYS A 15 -26.71 -3.04 26.20
N VAL A 16 -25.51 -2.84 26.73
CA VAL A 16 -24.43 -2.19 25.98
C VAL A 16 -24.04 -3.17 24.89
N GLY A 17 -24.56 -2.94 23.68
CA GLY A 17 -24.12 -3.67 22.50
C GLY A 17 -22.62 -3.43 22.30
N MET A 18 -21.81 -4.43 22.60
CA MET A 18 -20.42 -4.46 22.12
C MET A 18 -20.49 -4.52 20.61
N MET A 19 -20.25 -3.38 19.95
CA MET A 19 -19.93 -3.38 18.52
C MET A 19 -18.69 -4.24 18.35
N PRO A 20 -18.68 -5.21 17.41
CA PRO A 20 -17.47 -5.95 17.14
C PRO A 20 -16.41 -4.92 16.68
N VAL A 21 -15.34 -4.79 17.45
CA VAL A 21 -14.10 -4.18 16.95
C VAL A 21 -13.76 -4.97 15.70
N SER A 22 -13.76 -4.32 14.54
CA SER A 22 -13.33 -4.94 13.30
C SER A 22 -11.97 -5.56 13.56
N ALA A 23 -11.90 -6.89 13.54
CA ALA A 23 -10.63 -7.58 13.67
C ALA A 23 -9.77 -7.11 12.51
N GLN A 24 -8.78 -6.29 12.80
CA GLN A 24 -7.80 -5.83 11.82
C GLN A 24 -7.27 -7.09 11.13
N ASN A 25 -7.38 -7.19 9.82
CA ASN A 25 -6.96 -8.36 9.05
C ASN A 25 -5.45 -8.58 9.28
N VAL A 26 -5.12 -9.51 10.16
CA VAL A 26 -3.73 -9.86 10.44
C VAL A 26 -3.19 -10.61 9.24
N LEU A 27 -2.28 -9.99 8.50
CA LEU A 27 -1.57 -10.64 7.40
C LEU A 27 -0.66 -11.73 7.97
N LYS A 28 -0.78 -12.98 7.48
CA LYS A 28 0.05 -14.09 7.93
C LYS A 28 0.24 -15.13 6.83
N PHE A 29 1.34 -15.83 6.91
CA PHE A 29 1.58 -17.00 6.05
C PHE A 29 0.54 -18.08 6.31
N ASN A 30 0.15 -18.78 5.25
CA ASN A 30 -0.74 -19.94 5.35
C ASN A 30 0.00 -21.20 5.87
N ALA A 31 -0.71 -22.33 6.00
CA ALA A 31 -0.15 -23.60 6.45
C ALA A 31 1.00 -24.13 5.57
N ASP A 32 0.99 -23.78 4.29
CA ASP A 32 2.07 -24.13 3.34
C ASP A 32 3.25 -23.12 3.37
N LYS A 33 3.24 -22.19 4.33
CA LYS A 33 4.21 -21.09 4.47
C LYS A 33 4.29 -20.20 3.22
N LYS A 34 3.16 -20.01 2.56
CA LYS A 34 3.00 -19.13 1.40
C LYS A 34 2.14 -17.95 1.76
N PHE A 35 2.39 -16.84 1.09
CA PHE A 35 1.57 -15.63 1.09
C PHE A 35 1.62 -15.03 -0.31
N LYS A 36 0.47 -14.91 -0.94
CA LYS A 36 0.39 -14.45 -2.33
C LYS A 36 -0.02 -12.99 -2.38
N ILE A 37 0.79 -12.19 -3.06
CA ILE A 37 0.51 -10.78 -3.32
C ILE A 37 0.27 -10.61 -4.82
N VAL A 38 -0.79 -9.89 -5.18
CA VAL A 38 -0.99 -9.34 -6.53
C VAL A 38 -0.73 -7.85 -6.48
N GLN A 39 0.05 -7.35 -7.42
CA GLN A 39 0.26 -5.92 -7.62
C GLN A 39 -0.53 -5.45 -8.84
N PHE A 40 -1.26 -4.35 -8.67
CA PHE A 40 -1.79 -3.55 -9.76
C PHE A 40 -1.16 -2.16 -9.72
N THR A 41 -1.00 -1.54 -10.87
CA THR A 41 -0.44 -0.19 -11.01
C THR A 41 -0.99 0.49 -12.26
N ASP A 42 -0.94 1.80 -12.30
CA ASP A 42 -1.23 2.60 -13.49
C ASP A 42 -2.60 2.28 -14.10
N VAL A 43 -3.63 2.15 -13.24
CA VAL A 43 -5.02 1.87 -13.64
C VAL A 43 -5.60 3.04 -14.42
N HIS A 44 -5.22 4.28 -14.06
CA HIS A 44 -5.61 5.53 -14.74
C HIS A 44 -7.13 5.63 -14.98
N TRP A 45 -7.92 5.35 -13.95
CA TRP A 45 -9.38 5.31 -14.09
C TRP A 45 -9.96 6.65 -14.48
N VAL A 46 -10.73 6.65 -15.58
CA VAL A 46 -11.52 7.77 -16.07
C VAL A 46 -13.01 7.37 -16.05
N PRO A 47 -13.87 8.03 -15.28
CA PRO A 47 -15.29 7.75 -15.25
C PRO A 47 -15.93 7.84 -16.65
N GLY A 48 -16.64 6.78 -17.04
CA GLY A 48 -17.32 6.71 -18.35
C GLY A 48 -16.41 6.30 -19.53
N ASP A 49 -15.13 6.00 -19.29
CA ASP A 49 -14.23 5.49 -20.32
C ASP A 49 -14.27 3.96 -20.37
N SER A 50 -14.49 3.40 -21.56
CA SER A 50 -14.53 1.96 -21.78
C SER A 50 -13.21 1.25 -21.50
N ALA A 51 -12.06 1.92 -21.66
CA ALA A 51 -10.75 1.35 -21.32
C ALA A 51 -10.63 1.13 -19.80
N SER A 52 -11.21 2.01 -18.99
CA SER A 52 -11.26 1.84 -17.53
C SER A 52 -12.13 0.65 -17.13
N GLU A 53 -13.26 0.45 -17.78
CA GLU A 53 -14.12 -0.73 -17.53
C GLU A 53 -13.40 -2.03 -17.95
N GLU A 54 -12.69 -2.03 -19.09
CA GLU A 54 -11.88 -3.17 -19.50
C GLU A 54 -10.76 -3.46 -18.49
N ALA A 55 -10.10 -2.44 -17.94
CA ALA A 55 -9.10 -2.62 -16.89
C ALA A 55 -9.69 -3.32 -15.66
N ALA A 56 -10.92 -2.94 -15.23
CA ALA A 56 -11.60 -3.61 -14.13
C ALA A 56 -11.91 -5.08 -14.45
N GLU A 57 -12.35 -5.39 -15.67
CA GLU A 57 -12.57 -6.77 -16.10
C GLU A 57 -11.28 -7.59 -16.00
N ARG A 58 -10.15 -7.06 -16.48
CA ARG A 58 -8.84 -7.72 -16.37
C ARG A 58 -8.40 -7.91 -14.93
N MET A 59 -8.58 -6.91 -14.08
CA MET A 59 -8.30 -7.06 -12.64
C MET A 59 -9.15 -8.16 -12.02
N ASN A 60 -10.44 -8.24 -12.34
CA ASN A 60 -11.33 -9.29 -11.86
C ASN A 60 -10.87 -10.68 -12.31
N GLU A 61 -10.50 -10.85 -13.59
CA GLU A 61 -9.95 -12.11 -14.12
C GLU A 61 -8.70 -12.56 -13.36
N VAL A 62 -7.76 -11.62 -13.12
CA VAL A 62 -6.54 -11.91 -12.36
C VAL A 62 -6.87 -12.34 -10.94
N LEU A 63 -7.77 -11.61 -10.25
CA LEU A 63 -8.14 -11.92 -8.87
C LEU A 63 -8.85 -13.29 -8.75
N ASP A 64 -9.67 -13.66 -9.72
CA ASP A 64 -10.38 -14.93 -9.73
C ASP A 64 -9.44 -16.13 -9.99
N VAL A 65 -8.38 -15.94 -10.77
CA VAL A 65 -7.37 -16.96 -11.06
C VAL A 65 -6.35 -17.04 -9.91
N GLU A 66 -5.78 -15.91 -9.51
CA GLU A 66 -4.67 -15.87 -8.56
C GLU A 66 -5.11 -16.05 -7.10
N LYS A 67 -6.29 -15.59 -6.72
CA LYS A 67 -6.84 -15.67 -5.35
C LYS A 67 -5.81 -15.20 -4.31
N PRO A 68 -5.36 -13.94 -4.39
CA PRO A 68 -4.29 -13.44 -3.53
C PRO A 68 -4.73 -13.30 -2.07
N ASP A 69 -3.75 -13.30 -1.17
CA ASP A 69 -3.93 -12.97 0.25
C ASP A 69 -3.92 -11.45 0.47
N LEU A 70 -3.29 -10.69 -0.44
CA LEU A 70 -3.18 -9.24 -0.41
C LEU A 70 -3.08 -8.68 -1.82
N VAL A 71 -3.72 -7.56 -2.06
CA VAL A 71 -3.51 -6.76 -3.29
C VAL A 71 -2.83 -5.46 -2.92
N ILE A 72 -1.78 -5.09 -3.66
CA ILE A 72 -1.11 -3.79 -3.50
C ILE A 72 -1.24 -2.99 -4.79
N TYR A 73 -1.78 -1.78 -4.66
CA TYR A 73 -1.82 -0.81 -5.74
C TYR A 73 -0.64 0.15 -5.60
N THR A 74 0.20 0.21 -6.61
CA THR A 74 1.40 1.06 -6.60
C THR A 74 1.23 2.34 -7.40
N GLY A 75 0.06 2.98 -7.25
CA GLY A 75 -0.19 4.34 -7.69
C GLY A 75 -0.83 4.46 -9.07
N ASP A 76 -1.16 5.71 -9.40
CA ASP A 76 -1.84 6.13 -10.61
C ASP A 76 -3.17 5.39 -10.86
N LEU A 77 -4.01 5.37 -9.80
CA LEU A 77 -5.34 4.79 -9.85
C LEU A 77 -6.34 5.75 -10.49
N VAL A 78 -6.19 7.05 -10.23
CA VAL A 78 -7.13 8.11 -10.61
C VAL A 78 -6.56 8.95 -11.75
N PHE A 79 -7.34 9.08 -12.84
CA PHE A 79 -6.98 9.94 -13.97
C PHE A 79 -8.15 10.82 -14.48
N GLY A 80 -9.33 10.67 -13.89
CA GLY A 80 -10.53 11.42 -14.26
C GLY A 80 -11.32 11.95 -13.07
N LYS A 81 -12.26 12.85 -13.36
CA LYS A 81 -13.19 13.46 -12.38
C LYS A 81 -14.56 12.83 -12.44
N PRO A 82 -15.27 12.72 -11.30
CA PRO A 82 -14.80 13.00 -9.94
C PRO A 82 -13.78 11.95 -9.45
N ALA A 83 -12.73 12.39 -8.75
CA ALA A 83 -11.67 11.48 -8.24
C ALA A 83 -12.23 10.42 -7.29
N SER A 84 -13.24 10.76 -6.49
CA SER A 84 -13.92 9.81 -5.60
C SER A 84 -14.62 8.67 -6.35
N GLU A 85 -15.24 8.94 -7.49
CA GLU A 85 -15.86 7.93 -8.35
C GLU A 85 -14.78 7.06 -9.01
N ALA A 86 -13.75 7.70 -9.60
CA ALA A 86 -12.63 7.01 -10.22
C ALA A 86 -11.96 6.04 -9.24
N LEU A 87 -11.65 6.50 -8.03
CA LEU A 87 -11.01 5.69 -6.99
C LEU A 87 -11.92 4.56 -6.50
N SER A 88 -13.23 4.82 -6.31
CA SER A 88 -14.20 3.78 -5.95
C SER A 88 -14.25 2.67 -6.98
N LYS A 89 -14.25 3.03 -8.26
CA LYS A 89 -14.33 2.08 -9.37
C LYS A 89 -13.02 1.30 -9.54
N ALA A 90 -11.88 1.95 -9.45
CA ALA A 90 -10.57 1.29 -9.50
C ALA A 90 -10.39 0.27 -8.35
N LEU A 91 -10.97 0.52 -7.17
CA LEU A 91 -10.88 -0.37 -6.01
C LEU A 91 -12.06 -1.36 -5.89
N GLU A 92 -13.13 -1.21 -6.67
CA GLU A 92 -14.31 -2.10 -6.62
C GLU A 92 -13.97 -3.59 -6.72
N PRO A 93 -13.01 -4.04 -7.57
CA PRO A 93 -12.63 -5.45 -7.66
C PRO A 93 -12.17 -6.07 -6.33
N VAL A 94 -11.43 -5.33 -5.50
CA VAL A 94 -10.95 -5.82 -4.20
C VAL A 94 -11.97 -5.57 -3.08
N VAL A 95 -12.64 -4.42 -3.07
CA VAL A 95 -13.62 -4.05 -2.05
C VAL A 95 -14.84 -4.97 -2.09
N SER A 96 -15.37 -5.30 -3.27
CA SER A 96 -16.51 -6.22 -3.43
C SER A 96 -16.21 -7.63 -2.92
N ARG A 97 -14.95 -8.08 -3.04
CA ARG A 97 -14.47 -9.37 -2.53
C ARG A 97 -14.06 -9.31 -1.05
N ARG A 98 -14.00 -8.12 -0.44
CA ARG A 98 -13.42 -7.89 0.89
C ARG A 98 -11.99 -8.43 1.02
N LEU A 99 -11.24 -8.40 -0.08
CA LEU A 99 -9.84 -8.78 -0.07
C LEU A 99 -9.01 -7.72 0.68
N PRO A 100 -8.02 -8.12 1.48
CA PRO A 100 -7.04 -7.16 2.00
C PRO A 100 -6.37 -6.43 0.85
N PHE A 101 -6.31 -5.11 0.93
CA PHE A 101 -5.60 -4.29 -0.04
C PHE A 101 -4.88 -3.11 0.60
N ALA A 102 -3.85 -2.64 -0.08
CA ALA A 102 -3.05 -1.49 0.31
C ALA A 102 -2.74 -0.62 -0.91
N VAL A 103 -2.61 0.69 -0.71
CA VAL A 103 -2.37 1.66 -1.79
C VAL A 103 -1.18 2.54 -1.45
N THR A 104 -0.33 2.83 -2.43
CA THR A 104 0.50 4.03 -2.44
C THR A 104 0.13 4.91 -3.62
N TRP A 105 0.21 6.24 -3.45
CA TRP A 105 -0.18 7.16 -4.50
C TRP A 105 0.90 7.33 -5.56
N GLY A 106 0.48 7.43 -6.82
CA GLY A 106 1.32 7.84 -7.94
C GLY A 106 1.27 9.36 -8.17
N ASN A 107 1.86 9.83 -9.25
CA ASN A 107 1.91 11.27 -9.53
C ASN A 107 0.61 11.83 -10.12
N HIS A 108 -0.25 10.99 -10.70
CA HIS A 108 -1.52 11.42 -11.27
C HIS A 108 -2.69 11.42 -10.29
N ASP A 109 -2.58 10.71 -9.16
CA ASP A 109 -3.73 10.50 -8.27
C ASP A 109 -4.32 11.79 -7.69
N ASP A 110 -3.52 12.82 -7.44
CA ASP A 110 -3.94 14.13 -6.91
C ASP A 110 -4.02 15.26 -7.94
N GLU A 111 -3.99 14.94 -9.24
CA GLU A 111 -4.14 15.94 -10.30
C GLU A 111 -5.61 16.36 -10.56
N GLN A 112 -6.56 15.68 -9.93
CA GLN A 112 -7.98 15.89 -10.22
C GLN A 112 -8.61 16.86 -9.21
N ASP A 113 -9.62 16.43 -8.47
CA ASP A 113 -10.40 17.26 -7.54
C ASP A 113 -10.29 16.80 -6.08
N MET A 114 -9.31 15.94 -5.77
CA MET A 114 -8.97 15.52 -4.41
C MET A 114 -7.46 15.52 -4.21
N THR A 115 -7.04 15.96 -3.04
CA THR A 115 -5.63 15.86 -2.59
C THR A 115 -5.32 14.43 -2.12
N ARG A 116 -4.04 14.06 -2.03
CA ARG A 116 -3.58 12.77 -1.50
C ARG A 116 -4.14 12.45 -0.11
N ILE A 117 -4.28 13.46 0.74
CA ILE A 117 -4.85 13.31 2.09
C ILE A 117 -6.35 13.01 2.00
N GLU A 118 -7.09 13.72 1.16
CA GLU A 118 -8.51 13.47 0.95
C GLU A 118 -8.77 12.10 0.33
N LEU A 119 -7.93 11.65 -0.61
CA LEU A 119 -7.98 10.30 -1.16
C LEU A 119 -7.74 9.23 -0.09
N LEU A 120 -6.75 9.42 0.79
CA LEU A 120 -6.48 8.51 1.91
C LEU A 120 -7.67 8.44 2.87
N GLU A 121 -8.23 9.58 3.26
CA GLU A 121 -9.40 9.63 4.14
C GLU A 121 -10.64 8.99 3.48
N TYR A 122 -10.79 9.16 2.16
CA TYR A 122 -11.90 8.57 1.40
C TYR A 122 -11.91 7.04 1.43
N ILE A 123 -10.72 6.39 1.32
CA ILE A 123 -10.63 4.93 1.32
C ILE A 123 -10.55 4.32 2.73
N LYS A 124 -10.39 5.13 3.75
CA LYS A 124 -10.08 4.72 5.13
C LYS A 124 -10.97 3.59 5.67
N ASP A 125 -12.27 3.72 5.45
CA ASP A 125 -13.27 2.79 5.98
C ASP A 125 -13.72 1.74 4.95
N MET A 126 -13.06 1.67 3.79
CA MET A 126 -13.38 0.66 2.78
C MET A 126 -13.04 -0.75 3.29
N PRO A 127 -13.93 -1.74 3.08
CA PRO A 127 -13.71 -3.12 3.48
C PRO A 127 -12.40 -3.69 2.91
N GLY A 128 -11.53 -4.19 3.78
CA GLY A 128 -10.25 -4.77 3.38
C GLY A 128 -9.09 -3.78 3.29
N ASN A 129 -9.33 -2.47 3.42
CA ASN A 129 -8.27 -1.46 3.34
C ASN A 129 -7.26 -1.58 4.48
N LEU A 130 -5.97 -1.63 4.13
CA LEU A 130 -4.83 -1.63 5.05
C LEU A 130 -3.92 -0.41 4.84
N THR A 131 -4.29 0.48 3.92
CA THR A 131 -3.53 1.71 3.64
C THR A 131 -3.47 2.58 4.89
N SER A 132 -2.28 3.10 5.17
CA SER A 132 -2.02 3.90 6.36
C SER A 132 -1.04 5.04 6.06
N THR A 133 -0.68 5.78 7.08
CA THR A 133 0.28 6.89 6.99
C THR A 133 1.19 6.90 8.21
N THR A 134 2.41 7.38 8.03
CA THR A 134 3.32 7.71 9.13
C THR A 134 3.42 9.22 9.23
N ALA A 135 3.03 9.77 10.38
CA ALA A 135 3.06 11.20 10.60
C ALA A 135 4.50 11.74 10.70
N GLY A 136 4.71 12.97 10.23
CA GLY A 136 5.97 13.71 10.43
C GLY A 136 7.06 13.42 9.40
N ILE A 137 6.75 12.66 8.34
CA ILE A 137 7.66 12.43 7.21
C ILE A 137 7.01 12.90 5.90
N SER A 138 7.82 13.12 4.88
CA SER A 138 7.37 13.53 3.55
C SER A 138 6.47 12.48 2.90
N GLY A 139 5.52 12.93 2.06
CA GLY A 139 4.52 12.07 1.43
C GLY A 139 3.35 11.72 2.37
N VAL A 140 2.40 10.95 1.88
CA VAL A 140 1.18 10.59 2.60
C VAL A 140 1.12 9.10 2.91
N THR A 141 1.38 8.25 1.93
CA THR A 141 1.23 6.78 2.05
C THR A 141 2.56 6.08 2.37
N ASN A 142 3.17 6.45 3.51
CA ASN A 142 4.33 5.73 4.04
C ASN A 142 3.92 4.89 5.24
N TYR A 143 4.03 3.59 5.15
CA TYR A 143 3.65 2.67 6.24
C TYR A 143 4.28 1.29 6.08
N VAL A 144 4.12 0.47 7.11
CA VAL A 144 4.64 -0.89 7.17
C VAL A 144 3.50 -1.87 7.39
N LEU A 145 3.51 -2.98 6.65
CA LEU A 145 2.61 -4.10 6.84
C LEU A 145 3.43 -5.34 7.25
N PRO A 146 3.43 -5.71 8.54
CA PRO A 146 4.10 -6.92 8.97
C PRO A 146 3.29 -8.16 8.58
N LEU A 147 3.99 -9.17 8.04
CA LEU A 147 3.46 -10.51 7.84
C LEU A 147 3.84 -11.40 9.02
N LYS A 148 2.84 -11.96 9.66
CA LYS A 148 3.04 -12.92 10.75
C LYS A 148 3.41 -14.31 10.24
N SER A 149 4.09 -15.07 11.07
CA SER A 149 4.27 -16.50 10.89
C SER A 149 2.93 -17.22 10.78
N GLU A 150 2.91 -18.45 10.29
CA GLU A 150 1.72 -19.28 10.13
C GLU A 150 0.90 -19.37 11.43
N ASP A 151 1.57 -19.50 12.57
CA ASP A 151 0.94 -19.54 13.91
C ASP A 151 0.54 -18.16 14.46
N GLY A 152 0.83 -17.09 13.72
CA GLY A 152 0.51 -15.70 14.05
C GLY A 152 1.33 -15.08 15.18
N LYS A 153 2.35 -15.78 15.73
CA LYS A 153 3.01 -15.35 16.97
C LYS A 153 4.13 -14.34 16.78
N LYS A 154 4.81 -14.36 15.64
CA LYS A 154 5.96 -13.48 15.37
C LYS A 154 5.86 -12.86 13.98
N ASP A 155 6.55 -11.76 13.78
CA ASP A 155 6.77 -11.22 12.46
C ASP A 155 7.72 -12.17 11.69
N ALA A 156 7.37 -12.47 10.45
CA ALA A 156 8.14 -13.40 9.60
C ALA A 156 8.60 -12.73 8.30
N ALA A 157 7.94 -11.66 7.88
CA ALA A 157 8.35 -10.80 6.78
C ALA A 157 7.77 -9.39 6.97
N VAL A 158 8.25 -8.42 6.20
CA VAL A 158 7.79 -7.03 6.28
C VAL A 158 7.56 -6.48 4.87
N LEU A 159 6.45 -5.75 4.69
CA LEU A 159 6.18 -5.01 3.47
C LEU A 159 6.28 -3.52 3.79
N TYR A 160 7.23 -2.84 3.15
CA TYR A 160 7.38 -1.39 3.22
C TYR A 160 6.65 -0.74 2.07
N VAL A 161 5.80 0.20 2.36
CA VAL A 161 5.09 1.00 1.35
C VAL A 161 5.56 2.44 1.48
N PHE A 162 6.05 3.00 0.36
CA PHE A 162 6.54 4.38 0.32
C PHE A 162 5.68 5.22 -0.61
N ASP A 163 5.40 6.44 -0.21
CA ASP A 163 4.93 7.48 -1.10
C ASP A 163 6.14 8.06 -1.85
N SER A 164 6.24 7.80 -3.14
CA SER A 164 7.34 8.34 -3.96
C SER A 164 7.14 9.81 -4.35
N ASN A 165 6.14 10.48 -3.78
CA ASN A 165 5.71 11.83 -4.11
C ASN A 165 5.20 11.94 -5.57
N ALA A 166 5.20 13.15 -6.17
CA ALA A 166 4.69 13.36 -7.52
C ALA A 166 5.73 14.06 -8.40
N TYR A 167 5.69 15.40 -8.45
CA TYR A 167 6.59 16.23 -9.25
C TYR A 167 7.51 17.04 -8.36
N SER A 168 8.71 17.30 -8.85
CA SER A 168 9.69 18.11 -8.14
C SER A 168 9.17 19.51 -7.81
N SER A 169 9.23 19.88 -6.55
CA SER A 169 8.93 21.24 -6.09
C SER A 169 10.09 22.23 -6.29
N LEU A 170 11.28 21.73 -6.66
CA LEU A 170 12.47 22.56 -6.87
C LEU A 170 12.50 23.11 -8.30
N LYS A 171 12.47 24.44 -8.44
CA LYS A 171 12.44 25.12 -9.75
C LYS A 171 13.60 24.74 -10.68
N GLN A 172 14.77 24.40 -10.12
CA GLN A 172 15.99 24.02 -10.85
C GLN A 172 16.02 22.53 -11.21
N VAL A 173 15.15 21.71 -10.64
CA VAL A 173 15.05 20.27 -10.91
C VAL A 173 13.70 19.99 -11.54
N LYS A 174 13.70 19.64 -12.82
CA LYS A 174 12.49 19.32 -13.56
C LYS A 174 12.15 17.82 -13.44
N GLY A 175 10.90 17.49 -13.71
CA GLY A 175 10.42 16.13 -13.73
C GLY A 175 9.89 15.68 -12.36
N TYR A 176 10.10 14.42 -12.09
CA TYR A 176 9.49 13.77 -10.92
C TYR A 176 10.22 14.09 -9.61
N ASP A 177 9.46 14.03 -8.52
CA ASP A 177 10.00 14.07 -7.18
C ASP A 177 10.64 12.71 -6.84
N TRP A 178 11.20 12.59 -5.64
CA TRP A 178 11.96 11.44 -5.18
C TRP A 178 11.59 11.10 -3.73
N ILE A 179 11.89 9.89 -3.31
CA ILE A 179 11.77 9.51 -1.89
C ILE A 179 12.77 10.34 -1.08
N ARG A 180 12.26 11.07 -0.10
CA ARG A 180 12.99 12.07 0.67
C ARG A 180 13.89 11.44 1.74
N PRO A 181 14.94 12.14 2.20
CA PRO A 181 15.83 11.63 3.25
C PRO A 181 15.12 11.25 4.56
N ASP A 182 14.06 11.94 4.93
CA ASP A 182 13.26 11.62 6.12
C ASP A 182 12.48 10.30 5.95
N GLN A 183 11.99 9.99 4.76
CA GLN A 183 11.39 8.71 4.44
C GLN A 183 12.43 7.57 4.49
N ILE A 184 13.65 7.83 4.00
CA ILE A 184 14.76 6.86 4.07
C ILE A 184 15.16 6.61 5.52
N ASN A 185 15.28 7.64 6.34
CA ASN A 185 15.57 7.51 7.77
C ASN A 185 14.49 6.69 8.47
N TRP A 186 13.22 6.99 8.21
CA TRP A 186 12.09 6.21 8.73
C TRP A 186 12.19 4.71 8.36
N TYR A 187 12.55 4.41 7.12
CA TYR A 187 12.76 3.03 6.68
C TYR A 187 13.89 2.38 7.46
N VAL A 188 15.05 3.03 7.55
CA VAL A 188 16.22 2.50 8.26
C VAL A 188 15.90 2.22 9.73
N GLU A 189 15.26 3.17 10.42
CA GLU A 189 14.84 3.00 11.82
C GLU A 189 13.83 1.85 11.97
N SER A 190 12.88 1.73 11.05
CA SER A 190 11.90 0.65 11.05
C SER A 190 12.58 -0.71 10.85
N SER A 191 13.49 -0.82 9.88
CA SER A 191 14.25 -2.04 9.56
C SER A 191 15.13 -2.47 10.74
N VAL A 192 15.83 -1.53 11.38
CA VAL A 192 16.60 -1.79 12.61
C VAL A 192 15.69 -2.34 13.70
N GLY A 193 14.53 -1.71 13.92
CA GLY A 193 13.59 -2.17 14.94
C GLY A 193 13.04 -3.59 14.69
N TYR A 194 12.77 -3.96 13.43
CA TYR A 194 12.40 -5.34 13.07
C TYR A 194 13.56 -6.33 13.24
N THR A 195 14.76 -5.92 12.85
CA THR A 195 15.98 -6.71 13.01
C THR A 195 16.27 -7.02 14.48
N GLU A 196 16.18 -6.02 15.36
CA GLU A 196 16.36 -6.20 16.81
C GLU A 196 15.33 -7.17 17.40
N ARG A 197 14.05 -6.99 17.08
CA ARG A 197 12.96 -7.89 17.51
C ARG A 197 13.11 -9.31 16.98
N ASN A 198 13.83 -9.50 15.88
CA ASN A 198 14.14 -10.80 15.29
C ASN A 198 15.51 -11.35 15.75
N GLY A 199 16.02 -10.89 16.87
CA GLY A 199 17.29 -11.38 17.45
C GLY A 199 18.53 -10.99 16.66
N GLY A 200 18.55 -9.80 16.07
CA GLY A 200 19.67 -9.24 15.32
C GLY A 200 19.77 -9.74 13.87
N LYS A 201 18.75 -10.42 13.36
CA LYS A 201 18.70 -10.89 11.96
C LYS A 201 17.66 -10.10 11.18
N PRO A 202 18.01 -9.49 10.03
CA PRO A 202 17.03 -8.84 9.17
C PRO A 202 15.89 -9.78 8.81
N LEU A 203 14.66 -9.27 8.81
CA LEU A 203 13.49 -10.00 8.29
C LEU A 203 13.44 -9.86 6.77
N PRO A 204 13.14 -10.92 6.01
CA PRO A 204 12.91 -10.80 4.58
C PRO A 204 11.79 -9.80 4.32
N SER A 205 12.05 -8.82 3.48
CA SER A 205 11.15 -7.70 3.25
C SER A 205 10.99 -7.37 1.76
N LEU A 206 9.86 -6.74 1.43
CA LEU A 206 9.57 -6.22 0.10
C LEU A 206 9.25 -4.72 0.21
N ALA A 207 9.57 -3.96 -0.83
CA ALA A 207 9.26 -2.53 -0.88
C ALA A 207 8.38 -2.20 -2.09
N PHE A 208 7.37 -1.34 -1.88
CA PHE A 208 6.37 -0.94 -2.85
C PHE A 208 6.31 0.58 -2.93
N PHE A 209 6.41 1.14 -4.12
CA PHE A 209 6.30 2.57 -4.38
C PHE A 209 5.94 2.80 -5.85
N HIS A 210 5.58 4.02 -6.25
CA HIS A 210 5.16 4.29 -7.61
C HIS A 210 6.34 4.65 -8.52
N ILE A 211 7.00 5.78 -8.29
CA ILE A 211 8.08 6.28 -9.16
C ILE A 211 9.37 5.51 -8.87
N PRO A 212 9.94 4.79 -9.85
CA PRO A 212 11.14 3.99 -9.66
C PRO A 212 12.36 4.86 -9.34
N PHE A 213 13.31 4.35 -8.58
CA PHE A 213 14.61 5.02 -8.41
C PHE A 213 15.54 4.79 -9.61
N PRO A 214 16.59 5.63 -9.79
CA PRO A 214 17.45 5.60 -10.99
C PRO A 214 18.10 4.26 -11.31
N GLU A 215 18.39 3.44 -10.28
CA GLU A 215 19.04 2.13 -10.42
C GLU A 215 18.22 1.11 -11.23
N TYR A 216 16.91 1.30 -11.38
CA TYR A 216 16.11 0.50 -12.32
C TYR A 216 16.62 0.60 -13.76
N ASN A 217 17.10 1.78 -14.16
CA ASN A 217 17.68 1.96 -15.50
C ASN A 217 19.06 1.32 -15.63
N GLU A 218 19.85 1.30 -14.55
CA GLU A 218 21.15 0.65 -14.51
C GLU A 218 20.99 -0.86 -14.59
N ALA A 219 20.11 -1.44 -13.75
CA ALA A 219 19.81 -2.87 -13.77
C ALA A 219 19.30 -3.36 -15.14
N ALA A 220 18.52 -2.53 -15.84
CA ALA A 220 17.99 -2.89 -17.16
C ALA A 220 19.05 -2.81 -18.29
N GLN A 221 20.24 -2.26 -18.02
CA GLN A 221 21.37 -2.20 -18.92
C GLN A 221 22.48 -3.21 -18.56
N ASP A 222 22.36 -3.87 -17.40
CA ASP A 222 23.32 -4.90 -16.98
C ASP A 222 23.13 -6.16 -17.81
N GLU A 223 24.17 -6.56 -18.53
CA GLU A 223 24.20 -7.76 -19.38
C GLU A 223 23.99 -9.05 -18.58
N ASN A 224 24.23 -9.03 -17.27
CA ASN A 224 24.01 -10.17 -16.38
C ASN A 224 22.58 -10.18 -15.76
N ALA A 225 21.80 -9.12 -15.95
CA ALA A 225 20.45 -9.07 -15.46
C ALA A 225 19.49 -9.89 -16.35
N LEU A 226 18.66 -10.73 -15.74
CA LEU A 226 17.63 -11.47 -16.46
C LEU A 226 16.38 -10.62 -16.61
N LEU A 227 16.09 -10.17 -17.83
CA LEU A 227 14.82 -9.52 -18.13
C LEU A 227 13.74 -10.58 -18.45
N ILE A 228 12.67 -10.59 -17.64
CA ILE A 228 11.48 -11.42 -17.89
C ILE A 228 10.33 -10.49 -18.28
N GLY A 229 9.74 -10.74 -19.46
CA GLY A 229 8.70 -9.90 -20.03
C GLY A 229 9.22 -8.90 -21.07
N THR A 230 8.45 -7.85 -21.31
CA THR A 230 8.77 -6.86 -22.35
C THR A 230 8.94 -5.49 -21.70
N ARG A 231 10.09 -4.88 -21.90
CA ARG A 231 10.34 -3.49 -21.55
C ARG A 231 10.12 -2.63 -22.80
N LYS A 232 9.13 -1.73 -22.76
CA LYS A 232 8.80 -0.85 -23.89
C LYS A 232 9.53 0.48 -23.85
N GLU A 233 9.92 0.92 -22.64
CA GLU A 233 10.56 2.22 -22.44
C GLU A 233 11.59 2.22 -21.30
N LYS A 234 12.30 3.31 -21.17
CA LYS A 234 13.20 3.57 -20.04
C LYS A 234 12.36 3.92 -18.81
N ALA A 235 12.75 3.42 -17.64
CA ALA A 235 12.08 3.81 -16.39
C ALA A 235 12.18 5.33 -16.16
N CYS A 236 11.02 5.97 -15.92
CA CYS A 236 10.91 7.42 -15.72
C CYS A 236 11.30 7.81 -14.29
N ALA A 237 12.56 7.58 -13.93
CA ALA A 237 13.08 7.88 -12.61
C ALA A 237 13.34 9.38 -12.40
N PRO A 238 13.33 9.87 -11.14
CA PRO A 238 13.71 11.25 -10.82
C PRO A 238 15.17 11.53 -11.16
N LEU A 239 15.48 12.83 -11.37
CA LEU A 239 16.86 13.27 -11.62
C LEU A 239 17.74 13.21 -10.36
N ILE A 240 17.12 13.26 -9.17
CA ILE A 240 17.83 13.20 -7.90
C ILE A 240 17.72 11.79 -7.32
N ASN A 241 18.89 11.20 -7.06
CA ASN A 241 19.02 9.97 -6.31
C ASN A 241 19.35 10.29 -4.84
N THR A 242 18.49 9.90 -3.91
CA THR A 242 18.68 10.16 -2.48
C THR A 242 19.28 8.98 -1.71
N GLY A 243 19.61 7.90 -2.41
CA GLY A 243 20.30 6.75 -1.83
C GLY A 243 19.39 5.71 -1.15
N LEU A 244 18.11 5.65 -1.50
CA LEU A 244 17.20 4.61 -0.97
C LEU A 244 17.73 3.21 -1.28
N TYR A 245 18.18 2.97 -2.51
CA TYR A 245 18.74 1.68 -2.90
C TYR A 245 19.96 1.30 -2.04
N ALA A 246 20.88 2.25 -1.81
CA ALA A 246 22.04 2.02 -0.94
C ALA A 246 21.61 1.75 0.52
N ALA A 247 20.59 2.43 1.03
CA ALA A 247 20.03 2.17 2.36
C ALA A 247 19.46 0.75 2.47
N MET A 248 18.72 0.29 1.46
CA MET A 248 18.18 -1.07 1.38
C MET A 248 19.28 -2.14 1.33
N LEU A 249 20.33 -1.93 0.55
CA LEU A 249 21.49 -2.83 0.51
C LEU A 249 22.20 -2.92 1.87
N ASN A 250 22.37 -1.78 2.55
CA ASN A 250 23.01 -1.74 3.86
C ASN A 250 22.16 -2.41 4.95
N ALA A 251 20.85 -2.26 4.92
CA ALA A 251 19.94 -2.92 5.85
C ALA A 251 19.88 -4.45 5.63
N GLY A 252 20.01 -4.87 4.37
CA GLY A 252 20.08 -6.30 4.00
C GLY A 252 18.77 -7.06 4.21
N ASP A 253 17.65 -6.37 4.32
CA ASP A 253 16.31 -6.94 4.52
C ASP A 253 15.47 -6.97 3.24
N ILE A 254 15.63 -6.01 2.32
CA ILE A 254 14.84 -5.92 1.09
C ILE A 254 15.30 -6.96 0.07
N MET A 255 14.38 -7.86 -0.28
CA MET A 255 14.59 -8.90 -1.29
C MET A 255 14.22 -8.45 -2.70
N ALA A 256 13.23 -7.57 -2.81
CA ALA A 256 12.73 -7.04 -4.08
C ALA A 256 11.98 -5.73 -3.88
N THR A 257 11.93 -4.94 -4.94
CA THR A 257 11.13 -3.71 -5.03
C THR A 257 10.12 -3.81 -6.16
N PHE A 258 8.94 -3.21 -5.96
CA PHE A 258 7.81 -3.23 -6.88
C PHE A 258 7.37 -1.80 -7.14
N VAL A 259 7.28 -1.42 -8.41
CA VAL A 259 6.99 -0.05 -8.83
C VAL A 259 5.89 0.00 -9.89
N GLY A 260 5.40 1.19 -10.14
CA GLY A 260 4.58 1.55 -11.29
C GLY A 260 5.34 2.52 -12.20
N HIS A 261 4.59 3.48 -12.81
CA HIS A 261 5.13 4.62 -13.52
C HIS A 261 5.95 4.27 -14.79
N THR A 262 5.61 3.16 -15.43
CA THR A 262 6.17 2.72 -16.71
C THR A 262 5.03 2.31 -17.60
N MET A 263 4.89 2.96 -18.76
CA MET A 263 3.85 2.67 -19.76
C MET A 263 4.29 1.63 -20.79
#